data_9d7a0174bb23360fc3e0a4a9978de587
#
_entry.id   9d7a0174bb23360fc3e0a4a9978de587
#
_cell.length_a   1.000
_cell.length_b   1.000
_cell.length_c   1.000
_cell.angle_alpha   90.00
_cell.angle_beta   90.00
_cell.angle_gamma   90.00
#
_symmetry.space_group_name_H-M   'P 1'
#
loop_
_entity.id
_entity.type
_entity.pdbx_description
1 polymer ?
#
loop_
_entity_poly.entity_id
_entity_poly.type
_entity_poly.pdbx_seq_one_letter_code
_entity_poly.pdbx_strand_id
1 'polypeptide(L)'
;MKKLKDRQEAGLLIVEKLKNENIIKGEKNNVIVLSVPRGGIILGKIISKKLGYEFGLIIPRKLTVPSNYELAFGAIIDKDNFVLNNDIIERLNITEKQIEEEKEIQLNEIENRRKKYDIQDKAYNDKIIVLVDDGVATGSTILISLKKIKQQEPKEVILCTPVIPDTTYDFLKEYCDIVVYLIKEKDFLFGSVGQFYDSFSQITDEEVESMLSEFRS
;
A
#
# COMPACT_ATOMS: atom_id res chain seq x y z
N MET A 1 15.59 -16.15 11.25
CA MET A 1 14.50 -15.19 10.91
C MET A 1 13.42 -15.97 10.15
N LYS A 2 12.14 -15.82 10.52
CA LYS A 2 11.02 -16.44 9.80
C LYS A 2 10.90 -15.77 8.42
N LYS A 3 10.85 -16.57 7.35
CA LYS A 3 10.64 -16.07 5.99
C LYS A 3 9.33 -16.57 5.42
N LEU A 4 8.78 -15.79 4.52
CA LEU A 4 7.67 -16.15 3.65
C LEU A 4 8.25 -16.70 2.34
N LYS A 5 7.63 -17.70 1.76
CA LYS A 5 8.08 -18.25 0.49
C LYS A 5 8.02 -17.19 -0.63
N ASP A 6 6.85 -16.59 -0.77
CA ASP A 6 6.55 -15.58 -1.80
C ASP A 6 5.30 -14.77 -1.43
N ARG A 7 4.90 -13.83 -2.30
CA ARG A 7 3.70 -13.01 -2.13
C ARG A 7 2.40 -13.82 -2.16
N GLN A 8 2.38 -14.97 -2.83
CA GLN A 8 1.19 -15.83 -2.88
C GLN A 8 0.94 -16.49 -1.52
N GLU A 9 1.97 -17.08 -0.94
CA GLU A 9 1.89 -17.62 0.43
C GLU A 9 1.49 -16.53 1.42
N ALA A 10 2.13 -15.36 1.35
CA ALA A 10 1.81 -14.22 2.21
C ALA A 10 0.33 -13.84 2.12
N GLY A 11 -0.22 -13.75 0.92
CA GLY A 11 -1.64 -13.48 0.70
C GLY A 11 -2.57 -14.53 1.30
N LEU A 12 -2.23 -15.81 1.15
CA LEU A 12 -3.01 -16.92 1.75
C LEU A 12 -2.98 -16.88 3.29
N LEU A 13 -1.81 -16.64 3.88
CA LEU A 13 -1.67 -16.52 5.35
C LEU A 13 -2.44 -15.30 5.90
N ILE A 14 -2.46 -14.17 5.19
CA ILE A 14 -3.29 -13.02 5.54
C ILE A 14 -4.78 -13.40 5.50
N VAL A 15 -5.24 -14.14 4.48
CA VAL A 15 -6.62 -14.61 4.40
C VAL A 15 -6.97 -15.51 5.59
N GLU A 16 -6.10 -16.45 5.94
CA GLU A 16 -6.29 -17.32 7.11
C GLU A 16 -6.41 -16.51 8.40
N LYS A 17 -5.54 -15.53 8.59
CA LYS A 17 -5.56 -14.64 9.76
C LYS A 17 -6.85 -13.82 9.82
N LEU A 18 -7.28 -13.22 8.70
CA LEU A 18 -8.53 -12.46 8.62
C LEU A 18 -9.75 -13.30 9.00
N LYS A 19 -9.78 -14.59 8.58
CA LYS A 19 -10.87 -15.52 8.90
C LYS A 19 -10.82 -16.00 10.35
N ASN A 20 -9.65 -16.47 10.81
CA ASN A 20 -9.51 -17.10 12.12
C ASN A 20 -9.75 -16.12 13.27
N GLU A 21 -9.35 -14.87 13.09
CA GLU A 21 -9.54 -13.80 14.07
C GLU A 21 -10.86 -13.04 13.87
N ASN A 22 -11.67 -13.44 12.86
CA ASN A 22 -12.95 -12.78 12.50
C ASN A 22 -12.85 -11.26 12.46
N ILE A 23 -11.80 -10.77 11.77
CA ILE A 23 -11.42 -9.35 11.77
C ILE A 23 -12.46 -8.51 11.04
N ILE A 24 -12.92 -8.95 9.85
CA ILE A 24 -13.87 -8.21 9.03
C ILE A 24 -15.29 -8.57 9.41
N LYS A 25 -16.02 -7.61 10.00
CA LYS A 25 -17.40 -7.77 10.49
C LYS A 25 -18.38 -6.97 9.62
N GLY A 26 -18.62 -7.45 8.41
CA GLY A 26 -19.52 -6.77 7.49
C GLY A 26 -20.04 -7.67 6.38
N GLU A 27 -21.08 -7.23 5.71
CA GLU A 27 -21.58 -7.89 4.50
C GLU A 27 -20.55 -7.74 3.38
N LYS A 28 -20.38 -8.77 2.57
CA LYS A 28 -19.36 -8.80 1.50
C LYS A 28 -19.43 -7.60 0.55
N ASN A 29 -20.63 -7.16 0.22
CA ASN A 29 -20.88 -6.03 -0.68
C ASN A 29 -20.46 -4.67 -0.08
N ASN A 30 -20.16 -4.64 1.22
CA ASN A 30 -19.69 -3.44 1.92
C ASN A 30 -18.19 -3.45 2.19
N VAL A 31 -17.45 -4.40 1.62
CA VAL A 31 -16.00 -4.51 1.78
C VAL A 31 -15.30 -4.29 0.45
N ILE A 32 -14.32 -3.39 0.44
CA ILE A 32 -13.46 -3.13 -0.72
C ILE A 32 -12.01 -3.41 -0.35
N VAL A 33 -11.35 -4.25 -1.12
CA VAL A 33 -9.91 -4.51 -1.03
C VAL A 33 -9.20 -3.54 -1.97
N LEU A 34 -8.42 -2.62 -1.42
CA LEU A 34 -7.60 -1.67 -2.16
C LEU A 34 -6.13 -2.08 -2.09
N SER A 35 -5.53 -2.42 -3.22
CA SER A 35 -4.13 -2.81 -3.29
C SER A 35 -3.23 -1.66 -3.74
N VAL A 36 -2.07 -1.56 -3.10
CA VAL A 36 -0.99 -0.66 -3.54
C VAL A 36 -0.16 -1.38 -4.60
N PRO A 37 -0.10 -0.90 -5.85
CA PRO A 37 0.75 -1.51 -6.87
C PRO A 37 2.25 -1.26 -6.58
N ARG A 38 3.13 -2.14 -7.01
CA ARG A 38 2.82 -3.32 -7.84
C ARG A 38 2.65 -4.59 -7.02
N GLY A 39 3.51 -4.81 -6.01
CA GLY A 39 3.55 -6.07 -5.25
C GLY A 39 2.28 -6.39 -4.47
N GLY A 40 1.62 -5.38 -3.90
CA GLY A 40 0.37 -5.53 -3.13
C GLY A 40 -0.79 -6.11 -3.93
N ILE A 41 -0.76 -6.02 -5.27
CA ILE A 41 -1.84 -6.55 -6.12
C ILE A 41 -1.98 -8.06 -5.98
N ILE A 42 -0.88 -8.81 -5.86
CA ILE A 42 -0.94 -10.27 -5.70
C ILE A 42 -1.72 -10.65 -4.45
N LEU A 43 -1.41 -10.00 -3.34
CA LEU A 43 -2.08 -10.25 -2.06
C LEU A 43 -3.55 -9.83 -2.11
N GLY A 44 -3.81 -8.61 -2.60
CA GLY A 44 -5.18 -8.09 -2.68
C GLY A 44 -6.08 -8.92 -3.57
N LYS A 45 -5.56 -9.41 -4.72
CA LYS A 45 -6.25 -10.36 -5.59
C LYS A 45 -6.62 -11.65 -4.85
N ILE A 46 -5.70 -12.21 -4.07
CA ILE A 46 -5.95 -13.43 -3.27
C ILE A 46 -7.02 -13.16 -2.22
N ILE A 47 -6.89 -12.07 -1.46
CA ILE A 47 -7.85 -11.68 -0.42
C ILE A 47 -9.24 -11.50 -1.03
N SER A 48 -9.35 -10.69 -2.08
CA SER A 48 -10.61 -10.43 -2.78
C SER A 48 -11.28 -11.72 -3.28
N LYS A 49 -10.55 -12.54 -4.03
CA LYS A 49 -11.11 -13.81 -4.57
C LYS A 49 -11.49 -14.82 -3.49
N LYS A 50 -10.68 -14.98 -2.43
CA LYS A 50 -10.91 -15.96 -1.37
C LYS A 50 -12.04 -15.57 -0.41
N LEU A 51 -12.30 -14.28 -0.25
CA LEU A 51 -13.32 -13.74 0.66
C LEU A 51 -14.56 -13.24 -0.07
N GLY A 52 -14.49 -13.06 -1.39
CA GLY A 52 -15.59 -12.57 -2.25
C GLY A 52 -15.83 -11.07 -2.06
N TYR A 53 -14.75 -10.28 -1.89
CA TYR A 53 -14.81 -8.84 -1.72
C TYR A 53 -14.54 -8.11 -3.04
N GLU A 54 -15.06 -6.90 -3.16
CA GLU A 54 -14.77 -6.02 -4.28
C GLU A 54 -13.28 -5.67 -4.31
N PHE A 55 -12.68 -5.60 -5.52
CA PHE A 55 -11.26 -5.29 -5.72
C PHE A 55 -11.07 -3.93 -6.34
N GLY A 56 -10.03 -3.22 -5.92
CA GLY A 56 -9.60 -1.95 -6.49
C GLY A 56 -8.13 -1.68 -6.24
N LEU A 57 -7.64 -0.60 -6.84
CA LEU A 57 -6.28 -0.11 -6.66
C LEU A 57 -6.27 1.29 -6.09
N ILE A 58 -5.22 1.60 -5.33
CA ILE A 58 -4.87 2.95 -4.90
C ILE A 58 -3.40 3.18 -5.25
N ILE A 59 -3.08 4.30 -5.90
CA ILE A 59 -1.76 4.55 -6.50
C ILE A 59 -1.03 5.67 -5.76
N PRO A 60 -0.40 5.44 -4.62
CA PRO A 60 0.54 6.37 -4.05
C PRO A 60 1.90 6.28 -4.76
N ARG A 61 2.66 7.36 -4.75
CA ARG A 61 4.03 7.41 -5.27
C ARG A 61 4.95 8.05 -4.24
N LYS A 62 6.19 7.53 -4.14
CA LYS A 62 7.23 8.18 -3.34
C LYS A 62 7.67 9.46 -4.04
N LEU A 63 7.95 10.48 -3.25
CA LEU A 63 8.70 11.67 -3.68
C LEU A 63 10.17 11.39 -3.38
N THR A 64 10.99 11.24 -4.43
CA THR A 64 12.36 10.77 -4.34
C THR A 64 13.37 11.91 -4.49
N VAL A 65 14.52 11.76 -3.82
CA VAL A 65 15.59 12.76 -3.91
C VAL A 65 16.16 12.76 -5.34
N PRO A 66 16.27 13.90 -6.02
CA PRO A 66 16.71 13.97 -7.42
C PRO A 66 18.07 13.31 -7.70
N SER A 67 18.96 13.29 -6.72
CA SER A 67 20.30 12.66 -6.80
C SER A 67 20.33 11.22 -6.31
N ASN A 68 19.22 10.70 -5.75
CA ASN A 68 19.16 9.35 -5.18
C ASN A 68 17.71 8.83 -5.14
N TYR A 69 17.29 8.15 -6.19
CA TYR A 69 15.93 7.59 -6.33
C TYR A 69 15.58 6.48 -5.33
N GLU A 70 16.56 5.95 -4.60
CA GLU A 70 16.34 5.00 -3.51
C GLU A 70 15.84 5.70 -2.24
N LEU A 71 16.18 6.98 -2.05
CA LEU A 71 15.82 7.77 -0.88
C LEU A 71 14.58 8.63 -1.16
N ALA A 72 13.52 8.42 -0.40
CA ALA A 72 12.30 9.19 -0.50
C ALA A 72 12.25 10.27 0.60
N PHE A 73 11.90 11.50 0.23
CA PHE A 73 11.60 12.59 1.15
C PHE A 73 10.09 12.80 1.37
N GLY A 74 9.26 11.94 0.82
CA GLY A 74 7.82 12.02 0.98
C GLY A 74 7.05 11.01 0.16
N ALA A 75 5.74 11.22 0.08
CA ALA A 75 4.85 10.47 -0.79
C ALA A 75 3.67 11.34 -1.23
N ILE A 76 3.10 11.05 -2.39
CA ILE A 76 1.99 11.76 -3.02
C ILE A 76 0.98 10.77 -3.60
N ILE A 77 -0.29 11.15 -3.64
CA ILE A 77 -1.35 10.35 -4.26
C ILE A 77 -2.22 11.19 -5.22
N ASP A 78 -2.37 12.47 -4.93
CA ASP A 78 -2.95 13.49 -5.81
C ASP A 78 -2.42 14.88 -5.41
N LYS A 79 -2.83 15.92 -6.12
CA LYS A 79 -2.33 17.30 -5.94
C LYS A 79 -2.55 17.85 -4.52
N ASP A 80 -3.63 17.43 -3.85
CA ASP A 80 -4.04 17.93 -2.55
C ASP A 80 -3.59 17.00 -1.40
N ASN A 81 -3.14 15.79 -1.74
CA ASN A 81 -2.77 14.74 -0.79
C ASN A 81 -1.33 14.29 -0.98
N PHE A 82 -0.44 14.83 -0.17
CA PHE A 82 0.96 14.46 -0.07
C PHE A 82 1.47 14.57 1.37
N VAL A 83 2.57 13.93 1.67
CA VAL A 83 3.31 14.02 2.94
C VAL A 83 4.78 14.24 2.64
N LEU A 84 5.43 15.10 3.43
CA LEU A 84 6.86 15.42 3.33
C LEU A 84 7.56 15.04 4.62
N ASN A 85 8.80 14.61 4.51
CA ASN A 85 9.73 14.40 5.63
C ASN A 85 10.70 15.58 5.69
N ASN A 86 10.39 16.54 6.57
CA ASN A 86 11.17 17.77 6.71
C ASN A 86 12.61 17.50 7.12
N ASP A 87 12.88 16.50 7.96
CA ASP A 87 14.23 16.13 8.39
C ASP A 87 15.12 15.74 7.19
N ILE A 88 14.55 14.99 6.24
CA ILE A 88 15.27 14.62 5.02
C ILE A 88 15.47 15.83 4.12
N ILE A 89 14.44 16.65 3.95
CA ILE A 89 14.46 17.88 3.13
C ILE A 89 15.55 18.83 3.64
N GLU A 90 15.56 19.12 4.94
CA GLU A 90 16.54 20.01 5.55
C GLU A 90 17.95 19.42 5.48
N ARG A 91 18.13 18.15 5.85
CA ARG A 91 19.44 17.48 5.83
C ARG A 91 20.09 17.45 4.47
N LEU A 92 19.30 17.33 3.41
CA LEU A 92 19.77 17.23 2.02
C LEU A 92 19.65 18.56 1.26
N ASN A 93 19.22 19.62 1.92
CA ASN A 93 18.99 20.94 1.32
C ASN A 93 18.12 20.87 0.04
N ILE A 94 17.02 20.07 0.09
CA ILE A 94 16.10 19.96 -1.04
C ILE A 94 15.30 21.26 -1.13
N THR A 95 15.40 21.94 -2.26
CA THR A 95 14.74 23.22 -2.46
C THR A 95 13.25 23.04 -2.75
N GLU A 96 12.45 24.07 -2.48
CA GLU A 96 11.02 24.08 -2.79
C GLU A 96 10.75 23.82 -4.27
N LYS A 97 11.59 24.40 -5.16
CA LYS A 97 11.52 24.12 -6.60
C LYS A 97 11.69 22.63 -6.92
N GLN A 98 12.64 21.95 -6.31
CA GLN A 98 12.86 20.50 -6.50
C GLN A 98 11.70 19.68 -5.96
N ILE A 99 11.08 20.11 -4.85
CA ILE A 99 9.89 19.44 -4.30
C ILE A 99 8.73 19.54 -5.30
N GLU A 100 8.45 20.72 -5.84
CA GLU A 100 7.35 20.90 -6.79
C GLU A 100 7.61 20.16 -8.12
N GLU A 101 8.84 20.20 -8.64
CA GLU A 101 9.23 19.44 -9.83
C GLU A 101 9.02 17.92 -9.64
N GLU A 102 9.42 17.37 -8.48
CA GLU A 102 9.24 15.95 -8.20
C GLU A 102 7.76 15.60 -8.01
N LYS A 103 6.97 16.48 -7.36
CA LYS A 103 5.52 16.29 -7.24
C LYS A 103 4.86 16.21 -8.62
N GLU A 104 5.22 17.10 -9.53
CA GLU A 104 4.67 17.13 -10.89
C GLU A 104 5.03 15.83 -11.66
N ILE A 105 6.27 15.38 -11.57
CA ILE A 105 6.72 14.11 -12.17
C ILE A 105 5.88 12.95 -11.64
N GLN A 106 5.73 12.85 -10.31
CA GLN A 106 5.01 11.72 -9.71
C GLN A 106 3.50 11.79 -9.95
N LEU A 107 2.89 12.97 -10.04
CA LEU A 107 1.48 13.13 -10.44
C LEU A 107 1.24 12.64 -11.87
N ASN A 108 2.12 12.95 -12.80
CA ASN A 108 2.04 12.44 -14.17
C ASN A 108 2.17 10.91 -14.21
N GLU A 109 3.07 10.33 -13.42
CA GLU A 109 3.21 8.88 -13.29
C GLU A 109 1.95 8.21 -12.68
N ILE A 110 1.33 8.84 -11.68
CA ILE A 110 0.06 8.37 -11.10
C ILE A 110 -1.03 8.35 -12.19
N GLU A 111 -1.18 9.44 -12.94
CA GLU A 111 -2.18 9.55 -13.99
C GLU A 111 -1.96 8.51 -15.11
N ASN A 112 -0.71 8.33 -15.55
CA ASN A 112 -0.35 7.32 -16.53
C ASN A 112 -0.72 5.92 -16.06
N ARG A 113 -0.42 5.57 -14.79
CA ARG A 113 -0.79 4.27 -14.21
C ARG A 113 -2.29 4.12 -14.05
N ARG A 114 -3.01 5.16 -13.63
CA ARG A 114 -4.48 5.13 -13.54
C ARG A 114 -5.11 4.80 -14.89
N LYS A 115 -4.62 5.41 -15.97
CA LYS A 115 -5.05 5.12 -17.35
C LYS A 115 -4.67 3.69 -17.77
N LYS A 116 -3.41 3.32 -17.57
CA LYS A 116 -2.88 2.02 -17.96
C LYS A 116 -3.63 0.87 -17.26
N TYR A 117 -3.94 1.02 -15.97
CA TYR A 117 -4.65 0.02 -15.19
C TYR A 117 -6.18 0.18 -15.24
N ASP A 118 -6.70 1.14 -16.01
CA ASP A 118 -8.14 1.45 -16.14
C ASP A 118 -8.82 1.54 -14.75
N ILE A 119 -8.25 2.38 -13.87
CA ILE A 119 -8.72 2.50 -12.49
C ILE A 119 -9.96 3.38 -12.47
N GLN A 120 -11.06 2.80 -12.02
CA GLN A 120 -12.29 3.51 -11.76
C GLN A 120 -12.31 4.03 -10.32
N ASP A 121 -12.79 5.26 -10.15
CA ASP A 121 -13.01 5.81 -8.81
C ASP A 121 -14.16 5.08 -8.13
N LYS A 122 -13.95 4.75 -6.85
CA LYS A 122 -14.92 4.06 -6.01
C LYS A 122 -15.29 4.94 -4.83
N ALA A 123 -16.55 4.87 -4.43
CA ALA A 123 -16.99 5.50 -3.20
C ALA A 123 -16.65 4.60 -2.00
N TYR A 124 -16.03 5.21 -0.98
CA TYR A 124 -15.62 4.50 0.25
C TYR A 124 -16.55 4.79 1.44
N ASN A 125 -17.46 5.78 1.31
CA ASN A 125 -18.38 6.13 2.38
C ASN A 125 -19.14 4.89 2.87
N ASP A 126 -19.21 4.73 4.19
CA ASP A 126 -19.83 3.59 4.89
C ASP A 126 -19.27 2.19 4.52
N LYS A 127 -18.17 2.09 3.76
CA LYS A 127 -17.52 0.83 3.40
C LYS A 127 -16.43 0.44 4.41
N ILE A 128 -16.18 -0.85 4.51
CA ILE A 128 -14.98 -1.39 5.15
C ILE A 128 -13.89 -1.45 4.08
N ILE A 129 -12.79 -0.75 4.30
CA ILE A 129 -11.67 -0.71 3.36
C ILE A 129 -10.54 -1.58 3.89
N VAL A 130 -10.11 -2.55 3.09
CA VAL A 130 -8.93 -3.38 3.35
C VAL A 130 -7.80 -2.89 2.46
N LEU A 131 -6.92 -2.05 3.00
CA LEU A 131 -5.73 -1.56 2.30
C LEU A 131 -4.63 -2.62 2.36
N VAL A 132 -4.08 -3.00 1.20
CA VAL A 132 -3.14 -4.13 1.09
C VAL A 132 -1.84 -3.70 0.41
N ASP A 133 -0.71 -4.05 1.03
CA ASP A 133 0.63 -3.96 0.42
C ASP A 133 1.43 -5.23 0.73
N ASP A 134 2.46 -5.54 -0.08
CA ASP A 134 3.31 -6.73 0.08
C ASP A 134 4.37 -6.60 1.19
N GLY A 135 4.48 -5.42 1.77
CA GLY A 135 5.32 -5.11 2.92
C GLY A 135 5.50 -3.62 3.09
N VAL A 136 5.54 -3.18 4.32
CA VAL A 136 5.69 -1.76 4.66
C VAL A 136 7.06 -1.54 5.29
N ALA A 137 7.84 -0.61 4.76
CA ALA A 137 9.10 -0.17 5.35
C ALA A 137 8.91 1.15 6.14
N THR A 138 9.05 2.30 5.50
CA THR A 138 8.89 3.61 6.14
C THR A 138 7.44 4.05 6.34
N GLY A 139 6.51 3.41 5.65
CA GLY A 139 5.08 3.68 5.76
C GLY A 139 4.56 4.92 5.02
N SER A 140 5.39 5.73 4.37
CA SER A 140 4.95 6.99 3.74
C SER A 140 3.87 6.81 2.67
N THR A 141 3.98 5.79 1.81
CA THR A 141 2.98 5.45 0.79
C THR A 141 1.67 4.95 1.40
N ILE A 142 1.77 4.17 2.47
CA ILE A 142 0.59 3.69 3.21
C ILE A 142 -0.08 4.84 3.94
N LEU A 143 0.69 5.70 4.61
CA LEU A 143 0.16 6.86 5.32
C LEU A 143 -0.69 7.75 4.40
N ILE A 144 -0.15 8.10 3.22
CA ILE A 144 -0.89 8.97 2.31
C ILE A 144 -2.13 8.28 1.73
N SER A 145 -2.06 6.96 1.51
CA SER A 145 -3.22 6.17 1.10
C SER A 145 -4.30 6.15 2.19
N LEU A 146 -3.93 5.93 3.45
CA LEU A 146 -4.86 5.95 4.60
C LEU A 146 -5.52 7.32 4.76
N LYS A 147 -4.74 8.41 4.66
CA LYS A 147 -5.28 9.78 4.71
C LYS A 147 -6.30 10.02 3.59
N LYS A 148 -5.98 9.60 2.36
CA LYS A 148 -6.88 9.74 1.21
C LYS A 148 -8.17 8.93 1.38
N ILE A 149 -8.06 7.69 1.86
CA ILE A 149 -9.23 6.83 2.13
C ILE A 149 -10.13 7.45 3.20
N LYS A 150 -9.56 7.93 4.30
CA LYS A 150 -10.33 8.51 5.42
C LYS A 150 -11.08 9.80 5.06
N GLN A 151 -10.67 10.54 4.03
CA GLN A 151 -11.41 11.71 3.52
C GLN A 151 -12.81 11.37 2.99
N GLN A 152 -13.08 10.10 2.64
CA GLN A 152 -14.37 9.64 2.16
C GLN A 152 -15.20 8.97 3.27
N GLU A 153 -14.84 9.14 4.54
CA GLU A 153 -15.60 8.67 5.71
C GLU A 153 -15.98 7.17 5.63
N PRO A 154 -14.99 6.26 5.42
CA PRO A 154 -15.25 4.83 5.44
C PRO A 154 -15.72 4.41 6.84
N LYS A 155 -16.49 3.32 6.90
CA LYS A 155 -16.94 2.74 8.17
C LYS A 155 -15.76 2.20 9.00
N GLU A 156 -14.81 1.59 8.34
CA GLU A 156 -13.62 0.98 8.97
C GLU A 156 -12.49 0.89 7.96
N VAL A 157 -11.25 1.07 8.41
CA VAL A 157 -10.04 0.93 7.57
C VAL A 157 -9.10 -0.10 8.21
N ILE A 158 -8.84 -1.18 7.48
CA ILE A 158 -7.97 -2.28 7.88
C ILE A 158 -6.73 -2.26 6.99
N LEU A 159 -5.54 -2.11 7.57
CA LEU A 159 -4.29 -2.28 6.86
C LEU A 159 -3.84 -3.72 6.93
N CYS A 160 -3.62 -4.37 5.78
CA CYS A 160 -3.06 -5.71 5.66
C CYS A 160 -1.68 -5.66 5.01
N THR A 161 -0.65 -6.06 5.74
CA THR A 161 0.72 -6.15 5.23
C THR A 161 1.43 -7.35 5.84
N PRO A 162 2.11 -8.21 5.07
CA PRO A 162 2.82 -9.35 5.65
C PRO A 162 3.94 -8.97 6.59
N VAL A 163 4.63 -7.86 6.29
CA VAL A 163 5.85 -7.47 7.01
C VAL A 163 5.84 -5.98 7.33
N ILE A 164 6.16 -5.64 8.58
CA ILE A 164 6.19 -4.25 9.05
C ILE A 164 7.21 -4.08 10.19
N PRO A 165 8.02 -2.98 10.23
CA PRO A 165 8.86 -2.64 11.39
C PRO A 165 8.03 -2.19 12.59
N ASP A 166 8.58 -2.34 13.80
CA ASP A 166 7.92 -1.95 15.05
C ASP A 166 7.49 -0.48 15.07
N THR A 167 8.40 0.45 14.74
CA THR A 167 8.09 1.89 14.75
C THR A 167 7.08 2.28 13.70
N THR A 168 7.15 1.67 12.52
CA THR A 168 6.17 1.92 11.44
C THR A 168 4.79 1.36 11.80
N TYR A 169 4.73 0.21 12.47
CA TYR A 169 3.47 -0.32 13.01
C TYR A 169 2.87 0.65 14.02
N ASP A 170 3.65 1.09 15.02
CA ASP A 170 3.19 2.01 16.05
C ASP A 170 2.73 3.35 15.48
N PHE A 171 3.37 3.82 14.42
CA PHE A 171 2.98 5.02 13.70
C PHE A 171 1.69 4.84 12.89
N LEU A 172 1.58 3.78 12.07
CA LEU A 172 0.44 3.60 11.17
C LEU A 172 -0.85 3.20 11.86
N LYS A 173 -0.78 2.53 13.03
CA LYS A 173 -1.98 2.18 13.82
C LYS A 173 -2.82 3.39 14.26
N GLU A 174 -2.23 4.60 14.28
CA GLU A 174 -2.95 5.84 14.59
C GLU A 174 -3.83 6.33 13.41
N TYR A 175 -3.60 5.77 12.19
CA TYR A 175 -4.27 6.19 10.97
C TYR A 175 -5.24 5.16 10.39
N CYS A 176 -5.36 3.97 11.00
CA CYS A 176 -6.31 2.93 10.61
C CYS A 176 -6.89 2.27 11.86
N ASP A 177 -7.97 1.53 11.70
CA ASP A 177 -8.67 0.93 12.85
C ASP A 177 -8.02 -0.40 13.24
N ILE A 178 -7.50 -1.15 12.28
CA ILE A 178 -6.82 -2.44 12.51
C ILE A 178 -5.59 -2.57 11.60
N VAL A 179 -4.49 -3.10 12.15
CA VAL A 179 -3.31 -3.50 11.37
C VAL A 179 -3.14 -5.01 11.45
N VAL A 180 -3.24 -5.69 10.30
CA VAL A 180 -3.04 -7.13 10.14
C VAL A 180 -1.66 -7.39 9.54
N TYR A 181 -0.84 -8.15 10.24
CA TYR A 181 0.52 -8.50 9.81
C TYR A 181 0.85 -9.95 10.13
N LEU A 182 1.88 -10.50 9.49
CA LEU A 182 2.43 -11.84 9.74
C LEU A 182 3.74 -11.76 10.52
N ILE A 183 4.58 -10.78 10.17
CA ILE A 183 5.90 -10.54 10.76
C ILE A 183 5.97 -9.06 11.15
N LYS A 184 6.12 -8.80 12.43
CA LYS A 184 6.48 -7.48 12.95
C LYS A 184 7.93 -7.58 13.47
N GLU A 185 8.83 -6.79 12.91
CA GLU A 185 10.25 -6.92 13.18
C GLU A 185 10.84 -5.65 13.79
N LYS A 186 11.87 -5.79 14.60
CA LYS A 186 12.59 -4.66 15.18
C LYS A 186 13.29 -3.84 14.09
N ASP A 187 13.26 -2.52 14.22
CA ASP A 187 13.75 -1.60 13.21
C ASP A 187 15.22 -1.86 12.81
N PHE A 188 16.09 -2.17 13.77
CA PHE A 188 17.49 -2.43 13.51
C PHE A 188 17.76 -3.77 12.77
N LEU A 189 16.75 -4.65 12.70
CA LEU A 189 16.80 -5.91 11.93
C LEU A 189 16.08 -5.79 10.59
N PHE A 190 15.40 -4.66 10.34
CA PHE A 190 14.61 -4.43 9.14
C PHE A 190 15.42 -3.66 8.10
N GLY A 191 16.06 -4.34 7.17
CA GLY A 191 16.79 -3.71 6.06
C GLY A 191 15.87 -3.37 4.88
N SER A 192 15.03 -4.31 4.46
CA SER A 192 14.07 -4.14 3.36
C SER A 192 12.95 -5.17 3.44
N VAL A 193 11.82 -4.91 2.78
CA VAL A 193 10.70 -5.86 2.69
C VAL A 193 11.14 -7.20 2.09
N GLY A 194 11.95 -7.16 1.03
CA GLY A 194 12.38 -8.37 0.31
C GLY A 194 13.20 -9.36 1.14
N GLN A 195 13.84 -8.92 2.23
CA GLN A 195 14.62 -9.83 3.10
C GLN A 195 13.75 -10.88 3.82
N PHE A 196 12.45 -10.62 3.94
CA PHE A 196 11.48 -11.50 4.60
C PHE A 196 10.82 -12.51 3.65
N TYR A 197 11.25 -12.51 2.38
CA TYR A 197 10.75 -13.43 1.36
C TYR A 197 11.90 -14.26 0.80
N ASP A 198 11.63 -15.54 0.49
CA ASP A 198 12.59 -16.38 -0.24
C ASP A 198 12.60 -16.02 -1.74
N SER A 199 11.42 -15.66 -2.30
CA SER A 199 11.27 -15.16 -3.65
C SER A 199 10.52 -13.82 -3.65
N PHE A 200 11.19 -12.74 -4.08
CA PHE A 200 10.67 -11.37 -4.11
C PHE A 200 11.02 -10.67 -5.43
N SER A 201 10.65 -11.27 -6.56
CA SER A 201 10.86 -10.68 -7.89
C SER A 201 10.09 -9.37 -8.05
N GLN A 202 10.61 -8.47 -8.88
CA GLN A 202 9.86 -7.28 -9.28
C GLN A 202 8.68 -7.69 -10.15
N ILE A 203 7.54 -7.07 -9.89
CA ILE A 203 6.32 -7.23 -10.69
C ILE A 203 6.34 -6.16 -11.79
N THR A 204 6.14 -6.58 -13.04
CA THR A 204 6.06 -5.67 -14.18
C THR A 204 4.65 -5.08 -14.32
N ASP A 205 4.54 -3.99 -15.09
CA ASP A 205 3.23 -3.38 -15.35
C ASP A 205 2.34 -4.31 -16.22
N GLU A 206 2.94 -5.10 -17.11
CA GLU A 206 2.25 -6.11 -17.94
C GLU A 206 1.65 -7.23 -17.06
N GLU A 207 2.39 -7.69 -16.05
CA GLU A 207 1.87 -8.66 -15.07
C GLU A 207 0.70 -8.09 -14.28
N VAL A 208 0.77 -6.80 -13.92
CA VAL A 208 -0.35 -6.09 -13.25
C VAL A 208 -1.58 -6.06 -14.16
N GLU A 209 -1.44 -5.66 -15.42
CA GLU A 209 -2.55 -5.62 -16.38
C GLU A 209 -3.18 -7.02 -16.59
N SER A 210 -2.34 -8.05 -16.71
CA SER A 210 -2.79 -9.44 -16.80
C SER A 210 -3.60 -9.85 -15.56
N MET A 211 -3.14 -9.51 -14.36
CA MET A 211 -3.85 -9.81 -13.12
C MET A 211 -5.19 -9.06 -13.00
N LEU A 212 -5.26 -7.82 -13.50
CA LEU A 212 -6.47 -7.00 -13.45
C LEU A 212 -7.55 -7.49 -14.44
N SER A 213 -7.15 -8.01 -15.60
CA SER A 213 -8.09 -8.54 -16.60
C SER A 213 -9.00 -9.63 -16.03
N GLU A 214 -8.53 -10.40 -15.05
CA GLU A 214 -9.31 -11.45 -14.38
C GLU A 214 -10.44 -10.92 -13.46
N PHE A 215 -10.48 -9.62 -13.18
CA PHE A 215 -11.56 -8.98 -12.41
C PHE A 215 -12.56 -8.21 -13.28
N ARG A 216 -12.26 -8.11 -14.58
CA ARG A 216 -13.11 -7.41 -15.55
C ARG A 216 -14.05 -8.38 -16.31
N SER A 217 -13.78 -9.69 -16.18
CA SER A 217 -14.59 -10.77 -16.74
C SER A 217 -15.64 -11.23 -15.73
#